data_b016954bc80dff8eeaf96faaefb7d067
#
_entry.id   b016954bc80dff8eeaf96faaefb7d067
#
_cell.length_a   1.000
_cell.length_b   1.000
_cell.length_c   1.000
_cell.angle_alpha   90.00
_cell.angle_beta   90.00
_cell.angle_gamma   90.00
#
_symmetry.space_group_name_H-M   'P 1'
#
loop_
_entity.id
_entity.type
_entity.pdbx_description
1 polymer ?
#
loop_
_entity_poly.entity_id
_entity_poly.type
_entity_poly.pdbx_seq_one_letter_code
_entity_poly.pdbx_strand_id
1 'polypeptide(L)'
;MNGRIATLMVHTSPLDQPGIGDAGGMNIYVTESAERMAAMGVQVDIFTRRTNKDVADIVEISPGVRVRHLNVGPVDGVTKERLPELIGELSKEFTRMMSEDSYDVIHSHYWISGKVAMPAAEKLGIPLVHTMHTMARVKNLNLAEGEVPEPMIRVQGETQVVAAATGLIANTDAEAASLVSLYSACPDNVHVVSPGVDLYTFTAGAGRAAAREVVGLAQDALVITFVGRIQPHKGPELLIRATSEMIKHSPQLRPKLVVNIIGGASGANTSEVERLKE
;
A
#
# COMPACT_ATOMS: atom_id res chain seq x y z
N MET A 1 14.71 5.12 23.10
CA MET A 1 13.32 5.55 23.40
C MET A 1 12.47 4.29 23.40
N ASN A 2 11.85 3.94 24.52
CA ASN A 2 10.96 2.77 24.58
C ASN A 2 9.53 3.20 24.20
N GLY A 3 9.35 3.67 22.98
CA GLY A 3 8.01 4.04 22.48
C GLY A 3 7.25 2.84 21.96
N ARG A 4 5.91 2.91 21.97
CA ARG A 4 5.03 1.88 21.41
C ARG A 4 4.02 2.49 20.43
N ILE A 5 3.99 1.97 19.21
CA ILE A 5 3.16 2.46 18.12
C ILE A 5 2.08 1.44 17.79
N ALA A 6 0.82 1.91 17.71
CA ALA A 6 -0.27 1.16 17.11
C ALA A 6 -0.39 1.53 15.63
N THR A 7 0.08 0.68 14.75
CA THR A 7 -0.10 0.82 13.30
C THR A 7 -1.40 0.16 12.89
N LEU A 8 -2.22 0.83 12.07
CA LEU A 8 -3.52 0.30 11.65
C LEU A 8 -3.63 0.23 10.12
N MET A 9 -3.88 -0.98 9.58
CA MET A 9 -4.16 -1.23 8.17
C MET A 9 -5.23 -2.33 8.02
N VAL A 10 -6.49 -1.94 7.80
CA VAL A 10 -7.63 -2.89 7.87
C VAL A 10 -8.08 -3.50 6.55
N HIS A 11 -7.70 -2.92 5.40
CA HIS A 11 -8.18 -3.37 4.09
C HIS A 11 -7.31 -4.43 3.43
N THR A 12 -6.11 -4.68 3.95
CA THR A 12 -5.20 -5.75 3.55
C THR A 12 -4.35 -6.12 4.76
N SER A 13 -3.94 -7.39 4.86
CA SER A 13 -3.12 -7.86 5.97
C SER A 13 -1.63 -7.71 5.65
N PRO A 14 -0.78 -7.31 6.61
CA PRO A 14 0.67 -7.34 6.44
C PRO A 14 1.23 -8.75 6.20
N LEU A 15 0.43 -9.79 6.49
CA LEU A 15 0.78 -11.20 6.25
C LEU A 15 0.43 -11.67 4.84
N ASP A 16 -0.32 -10.86 4.07
CA ASP A 16 -0.70 -11.21 2.69
C ASP A 16 0.51 -11.06 1.75
N GLN A 17 0.60 -11.97 0.76
CA GLN A 17 1.64 -11.94 -0.26
C GLN A 17 1.53 -10.66 -1.11
N PRO A 18 2.52 -9.77 -1.11
CA PRO A 18 2.51 -8.59 -1.98
C PRO A 18 2.41 -8.97 -3.47
N GLY A 19 1.61 -8.20 -4.22
CA GLY A 19 1.39 -8.43 -5.65
C GLY A 19 0.15 -9.27 -5.97
N ILE A 20 -0.57 -9.77 -4.98
CA ILE A 20 -1.81 -10.55 -5.13
C ILE A 20 -2.96 -9.80 -4.45
N GLY A 21 -4.13 -9.77 -5.10
CA GLY A 21 -5.33 -9.10 -4.57
C GLY A 21 -5.08 -7.61 -4.32
N ASP A 22 -5.40 -7.13 -3.12
CA ASP A 22 -5.15 -5.75 -2.69
C ASP A 22 -3.78 -5.56 -2.02
N ALA A 23 -3.06 -6.65 -1.73
CA ALA A 23 -1.74 -6.58 -1.13
C ALA A 23 -0.69 -6.05 -2.13
N GLY A 24 0.09 -5.09 -1.71
CA GLY A 24 1.05 -4.41 -2.60
C GLY A 24 2.06 -3.55 -1.86
N GLY A 25 2.44 -2.44 -2.47
CA GLY A 25 3.46 -1.54 -1.92
C GLY A 25 3.18 -1.04 -0.51
N MET A 26 1.90 -0.86 -0.14
CA MET A 26 1.55 -0.45 1.22
C MET A 26 1.88 -1.53 2.26
N ASN A 27 1.66 -2.82 1.92
CA ASN A 27 2.02 -3.92 2.83
C ASN A 27 3.53 -3.92 3.11
N ILE A 28 4.34 -3.79 2.05
CA ILE A 28 5.80 -3.70 2.18
C ILE A 28 6.19 -2.46 2.99
N TYR A 29 5.62 -1.29 2.66
CA TYR A 29 5.89 -0.04 3.37
C TYR A 29 5.62 -0.16 4.88
N VAL A 30 4.47 -0.71 5.26
CA VAL A 30 4.09 -0.85 6.67
C VAL A 30 5.01 -1.84 7.39
N THR A 31 5.26 -3.01 6.81
CA THR A 31 6.09 -4.04 7.42
C THR A 31 7.54 -3.57 7.57
N GLU A 32 8.16 -3.07 6.51
CA GLU A 32 9.53 -2.57 6.52
C GLU A 32 9.71 -1.39 7.47
N SER A 33 8.75 -0.45 7.50
CA SER A 33 8.80 0.68 8.43
C SER A 33 8.69 0.20 9.89
N ALA A 34 7.81 -0.76 10.17
CA ALA A 34 7.64 -1.33 11.51
C ALA A 34 8.92 -2.02 11.97
N GLU A 35 9.55 -2.83 11.12
CA GLU A 35 10.81 -3.52 11.42
C GLU A 35 11.98 -2.55 11.68
N ARG A 36 12.07 -1.47 10.88
CA ARG A 36 13.09 -0.43 11.08
C ARG A 36 12.86 0.34 12.39
N MET A 37 11.62 0.67 12.74
CA MET A 37 11.28 1.28 14.03
C MET A 37 11.61 0.33 15.19
N ALA A 38 11.32 -0.97 15.06
CA ALA A 38 11.66 -1.97 16.06
C ALA A 38 13.17 -2.12 16.24
N ALA A 39 13.95 -2.10 15.17
CA ALA A 39 15.41 -2.08 15.24
C ALA A 39 15.98 -0.85 15.96
N MET A 40 15.21 0.25 16.03
CA MET A 40 15.54 1.46 16.80
C MET A 40 15.03 1.40 18.26
N GLY A 41 14.45 0.28 18.69
CA GLY A 41 13.94 0.07 20.04
C GLY A 41 12.49 0.50 20.29
N VAL A 42 11.72 0.72 19.22
CA VAL A 42 10.27 1.03 19.29
C VAL A 42 9.48 -0.26 19.14
N GLN A 43 8.49 -0.50 20.00
CA GLN A 43 7.57 -1.63 19.81
C GLN A 43 6.46 -1.23 18.84
N VAL A 44 6.14 -2.10 17.88
CA VAL A 44 5.11 -1.85 16.88
C VAL A 44 4.09 -2.99 16.86
N ASP A 45 2.84 -2.66 17.14
CA ASP A 45 1.71 -3.56 16.92
C ASP A 45 0.95 -3.12 15.66
N ILE A 46 0.89 -4.01 14.67
CA ILE A 46 0.15 -3.77 13.43
C ILE A 46 -1.24 -4.40 13.56
N PHE A 47 -2.25 -3.57 13.68
CA PHE A 47 -3.64 -4.01 13.73
C PHE A 47 -4.21 -4.15 12.32
N THR A 48 -4.82 -5.29 12.05
CA THR A 48 -5.48 -5.59 10.79
C THR A 48 -6.77 -6.37 11.00
N ARG A 49 -7.71 -6.33 10.05
CA ARG A 49 -8.90 -7.16 10.12
C ARG A 49 -8.53 -8.62 9.86
N ARG A 50 -9.13 -9.54 10.62
CA ARG A 50 -8.98 -10.97 10.37
C ARG A 50 -9.60 -11.35 9.03
N THR A 51 -8.80 -11.94 8.14
CA THR A 51 -9.20 -12.45 6.82
C THR A 51 -8.90 -13.93 6.65
N ASN A 52 -8.28 -14.55 7.65
CA ASN A 52 -7.97 -15.99 7.66
C ASN A 52 -8.22 -16.55 9.07
N LYS A 53 -9.06 -17.59 9.15
CA LYS A 53 -9.43 -18.26 10.41
C LYS A 53 -8.29 -19.07 11.03
N ASP A 54 -7.33 -19.49 10.20
CA ASP A 54 -6.24 -20.37 10.61
C ASP A 54 -5.02 -19.59 11.16
N VAL A 55 -5.08 -18.25 11.13
CA VAL A 55 -4.03 -17.38 11.67
C VAL A 55 -4.32 -17.06 13.14
N ALA A 56 -3.30 -17.08 14.00
CA ALA A 56 -3.42 -16.72 15.41
C ALA A 56 -3.89 -15.26 15.62
N ASP A 57 -4.49 -14.96 16.78
CA ASP A 57 -4.91 -13.58 17.12
C ASP A 57 -3.75 -12.59 17.15
N ILE A 58 -2.57 -13.07 17.53
CA ILE A 58 -1.32 -12.31 17.54
C ILE A 58 -0.24 -13.12 16.85
N VAL A 59 0.43 -12.51 15.87
CA VAL A 59 1.56 -13.11 15.15
C VAL A 59 2.76 -12.17 15.27
N GLU A 60 3.85 -12.63 15.84
CA GLU A 60 5.13 -11.91 15.81
C GLU A 60 5.80 -12.16 14.46
N ILE A 61 6.06 -11.09 13.70
CA ILE A 61 6.69 -11.18 12.36
C ILE A 61 8.19 -10.87 12.40
N SER A 62 8.62 -10.10 13.40
CA SER A 62 10.02 -9.86 13.70
C SER A 62 10.15 -9.38 15.16
N PRO A 63 11.34 -9.39 15.77
CA PRO A 63 11.52 -8.94 17.15
C PRO A 63 10.99 -7.52 17.37
N GLY A 64 9.99 -7.37 18.22
CA GLY A 64 9.34 -6.09 18.53
C GLY A 64 8.25 -5.66 17.56
N VAL A 65 7.90 -6.50 16.56
CA VAL A 65 6.79 -6.23 15.62
C VAL A 65 5.76 -7.37 15.67
N ARG A 66 4.53 -7.04 16.03
CA ARG A 66 3.44 -8.00 16.13
C ARG A 66 2.26 -7.59 15.24
N VAL A 67 1.64 -8.55 14.59
CA VAL A 67 0.35 -8.39 13.92
C VAL A 67 -0.76 -8.80 14.86
N ARG A 68 -1.74 -7.94 15.08
CA ARG A 68 -2.91 -8.17 15.96
C ARG A 68 -4.18 -8.13 15.14
N HIS A 69 -4.98 -9.17 15.22
CA HIS A 69 -6.17 -9.31 14.39
C HIS A 69 -7.43 -8.75 15.08
N LEU A 70 -8.13 -7.86 14.36
CA LEU A 70 -9.47 -7.40 14.72
C LEU A 70 -10.50 -8.41 14.23
N ASN A 71 -11.21 -9.03 15.16
CA ASN A 71 -12.22 -10.05 14.87
C ASN A 71 -13.58 -9.38 14.58
N VAL A 72 -13.71 -8.79 13.37
CA VAL A 72 -14.90 -8.03 12.95
C VAL A 72 -15.37 -8.47 11.58
N GLY A 73 -16.66 -8.69 11.47
CA GLY A 73 -17.32 -9.16 10.26
C GLY A 73 -16.96 -10.60 9.87
N PRO A 74 -17.48 -11.09 8.75
CA PRO A 74 -17.11 -12.40 8.22
C PRO A 74 -15.63 -12.46 7.86
N VAL A 75 -14.98 -13.59 8.08
CA VAL A 75 -13.59 -13.81 7.69
C VAL A 75 -13.44 -13.70 6.17
N ASP A 76 -14.34 -14.35 5.44
CA ASP A 76 -14.35 -14.41 3.98
C ASP A 76 -15.43 -13.50 3.35
N GLY A 77 -15.27 -13.14 2.08
CA GLY A 77 -16.31 -12.51 1.26
C GLY A 77 -16.52 -11.01 1.49
N VAL A 78 -15.72 -10.36 2.32
CA VAL A 78 -15.76 -8.89 2.48
C VAL A 78 -14.80 -8.26 1.47
N THR A 79 -15.36 -7.68 0.41
CA THR A 79 -14.57 -6.94 -0.57
C THR A 79 -14.20 -5.56 -0.01
N LYS A 80 -13.20 -4.92 -0.62
CA LYS A 80 -12.73 -3.58 -0.24
C LYS A 80 -13.85 -2.53 -0.28
N GLU A 81 -14.76 -2.65 -1.24
CA GLU A 81 -15.91 -1.75 -1.42
C GLU A 81 -16.92 -1.88 -0.28
N ARG A 82 -17.00 -3.04 0.38
CA ARG A 82 -17.89 -3.31 1.50
C ARG A 82 -17.25 -3.03 2.87
N LEU A 83 -15.94 -2.85 2.95
CA LEU A 83 -15.25 -2.53 4.21
C LEU A 83 -15.80 -1.26 4.90
N PRO A 84 -16.23 -0.21 4.18
CA PRO A 84 -16.84 0.95 4.83
C PRO A 84 -18.04 0.64 5.72
N GLU A 85 -18.80 -0.44 5.43
CA GLU A 85 -19.93 -0.91 6.23
C GLU A 85 -19.49 -1.37 7.63
N LEU A 86 -18.25 -1.82 7.78
CA LEU A 86 -17.69 -2.35 9.02
C LEU A 86 -16.91 -1.31 9.86
N ILE A 87 -16.74 -0.08 9.39
CA ILE A 87 -15.93 0.94 10.09
C ILE A 87 -16.38 1.10 11.56
N GLY A 88 -17.68 1.14 11.81
CA GLY A 88 -18.19 1.31 13.17
C GLY A 88 -17.83 0.16 14.13
N GLU A 89 -17.89 -1.08 13.66
CA GLU A 89 -17.54 -2.26 14.45
C GLU A 89 -16.02 -2.37 14.61
N LEU A 90 -15.27 -2.15 13.53
CA LEU A 90 -13.80 -2.11 13.55
C LEU A 90 -13.29 -1.06 14.54
N SER A 91 -13.90 0.12 14.56
CA SER A 91 -13.54 1.22 15.47
C SER A 91 -13.77 0.85 16.93
N LYS A 92 -14.91 0.21 17.24
CA LYS A 92 -15.20 -0.27 18.60
C LYS A 92 -14.18 -1.31 19.07
N GLU A 93 -13.89 -2.31 18.22
CA GLU A 93 -12.97 -3.38 18.55
C GLU A 93 -11.53 -2.85 18.66
N PHE A 94 -11.10 -1.99 17.74
CA PHE A 94 -9.80 -1.35 17.80
C PHE A 94 -9.64 -0.54 19.09
N THR A 95 -10.64 0.29 19.43
CA THR A 95 -10.62 1.09 20.68
C THR A 95 -10.55 0.21 21.92
N ARG A 96 -11.28 -0.92 21.92
CA ARG A 96 -11.24 -1.90 23.02
C ARG A 96 -9.82 -2.47 23.19
N MET A 97 -9.22 -2.96 22.11
CA MET A 97 -7.87 -3.53 22.13
C MET A 97 -6.80 -2.49 22.50
N MET A 98 -6.94 -1.27 22.02
CA MET A 98 -6.06 -0.15 22.39
C MET A 98 -6.12 0.20 23.89
N SER A 99 -7.27 -0.05 24.53
CA SER A 99 -7.46 0.22 25.98
C SER A 99 -6.80 -0.85 26.87
N GLU A 100 -6.39 -1.98 26.31
CA GLU A 100 -5.72 -3.07 27.05
C GLU A 100 -4.21 -2.85 27.20
N ASP A 101 -3.65 -1.99 26.35
CA ASP A 101 -2.20 -1.69 26.28
C ASP A 101 -2.00 -0.15 26.24
N SER A 102 -0.78 0.30 26.48
CA SER A 102 -0.42 1.71 26.36
C SER A 102 0.31 1.94 25.03
N TYR A 103 -0.16 2.92 24.25
CA TYR A 103 0.45 3.36 23.00
C TYR A 103 0.72 4.87 23.04
N ASP A 104 1.82 5.28 22.43
CA ASP A 104 2.22 6.69 22.36
C ASP A 104 1.64 7.37 21.12
N VAL A 105 1.44 6.60 20.03
CA VAL A 105 0.97 7.09 18.72
C VAL A 105 0.12 6.02 18.04
N ILE A 106 -0.93 6.46 17.35
CA ILE A 106 -1.64 5.66 16.36
C ILE A 106 -1.17 6.11 14.97
N HIS A 107 -0.64 5.17 14.17
CA HIS A 107 -0.29 5.43 12.76
C HIS A 107 -1.21 4.65 11.84
N SER A 108 -2.13 5.32 11.19
CA SER A 108 -3.11 4.71 10.30
C SER A 108 -2.72 4.84 8.83
N HIS A 109 -2.96 3.77 8.05
CA HIS A 109 -2.63 3.69 6.64
C HIS A 109 -3.88 3.46 5.81
N TYR A 110 -4.11 4.32 4.81
CA TYR A 110 -5.30 4.35 3.97
C TYR A 110 -6.56 4.83 4.73
N TRP A 111 -7.47 5.48 4.02
CA TRP A 111 -8.60 6.22 4.58
C TRP A 111 -9.53 5.41 5.50
N ILE A 112 -9.78 4.10 5.19
CA ILE A 112 -10.62 3.25 6.04
C ILE A 112 -9.98 3.09 7.42
N SER A 113 -8.68 2.80 7.45
CA SER A 113 -7.94 2.71 8.71
C SER A 113 -7.93 4.03 9.47
N GLY A 114 -7.78 5.16 8.78
CA GLY A 114 -7.92 6.48 9.38
C GLY A 114 -9.28 6.67 10.05
N LYS A 115 -10.35 6.32 9.35
CA LYS A 115 -11.72 6.40 9.89
C LYS A 115 -11.94 5.49 11.11
N VAL A 116 -11.33 4.30 11.10
CA VAL A 116 -11.37 3.37 12.25
C VAL A 116 -10.59 3.91 13.43
N ALA A 117 -9.44 4.55 13.19
CA ALA A 117 -8.54 5.07 14.23
C ALA A 117 -9.05 6.33 14.94
N MET A 118 -9.78 7.21 14.24
CA MET A 118 -10.21 8.51 14.77
C MET A 118 -10.90 8.45 16.15
N PRO A 119 -11.94 7.60 16.38
CA PRO A 119 -12.60 7.54 17.69
C PRO A 119 -11.70 6.99 18.80
N ALA A 120 -10.75 6.11 18.50
CA ALA A 120 -9.79 5.63 19.48
C ALA A 120 -8.80 6.74 19.88
N ALA A 121 -8.27 7.47 18.89
CA ALA A 121 -7.37 8.59 19.11
C ALA A 121 -8.02 9.66 20.00
N GLU A 122 -9.25 10.06 19.68
CA GLU A 122 -10.02 11.03 20.47
C GLU A 122 -10.31 10.53 21.89
N LYS A 123 -10.84 9.31 22.03
CA LYS A 123 -11.24 8.76 23.33
C LYS A 123 -10.06 8.53 24.27
N LEU A 124 -8.92 8.11 23.74
CA LEU A 124 -7.73 7.76 24.53
C LEU A 124 -6.72 8.92 24.64
N GLY A 125 -6.96 10.04 23.94
CA GLY A 125 -6.04 11.17 23.91
C GLY A 125 -4.70 10.87 23.26
N ILE A 126 -4.66 9.93 22.29
CA ILE A 126 -3.44 9.50 21.62
C ILE A 126 -3.32 10.22 20.27
N PRO A 127 -2.14 10.80 19.93
CA PRO A 127 -1.92 11.43 18.63
C PRO A 127 -2.20 10.46 17.46
N LEU A 128 -2.91 10.95 16.44
CA LEU A 128 -3.18 10.23 15.20
C LEU A 128 -2.26 10.74 14.08
N VAL A 129 -1.34 9.92 13.64
CA VAL A 129 -0.56 10.10 12.41
C VAL A 129 -1.22 9.33 11.29
N HIS A 130 -1.29 9.89 10.09
CA HIS A 130 -1.92 9.24 8.96
C HIS A 130 -1.10 9.33 7.67
N THR A 131 -1.04 8.21 6.93
CA THR A 131 -0.46 8.12 5.59
C THR A 131 -1.54 7.69 4.61
N MET A 132 -1.79 8.49 3.56
CA MET A 132 -2.87 8.26 2.61
C MET A 132 -2.60 7.09 1.66
N HIS A 133 -1.37 6.90 1.20
CA HIS A 133 -0.91 6.01 0.13
C HIS A 133 -1.55 6.26 -1.23
N THR A 134 -2.82 6.60 -1.28
CA THR A 134 -3.55 7.03 -2.48
C THR A 134 -4.67 7.97 -2.07
N MET A 135 -4.98 8.93 -2.91
CA MET A 135 -5.99 9.95 -2.64
C MET A 135 -7.08 9.97 -3.72
N ALA A 136 -8.35 9.89 -3.31
CA ALA A 136 -9.50 9.85 -4.22
C ALA A 136 -9.57 11.07 -5.13
N ARG A 137 -9.36 12.27 -4.59
CA ARG A 137 -9.41 13.52 -5.39
C ARG A 137 -8.31 13.56 -6.44
N VAL A 138 -7.10 13.10 -6.11
CA VAL A 138 -6.00 13.00 -7.08
C VAL A 138 -6.32 11.99 -8.17
N LYS A 139 -6.87 10.81 -7.82
CA LYS A 139 -7.30 9.82 -8.80
C LYS A 139 -8.39 10.36 -9.71
N ASN A 140 -9.38 11.05 -9.13
CA ASN A 140 -10.50 11.62 -9.89
C ASN A 140 -10.07 12.74 -10.86
N LEU A 141 -8.97 13.43 -10.59
CA LEU A 141 -8.38 14.39 -11.51
C LEU A 141 -7.60 13.75 -12.67
N ASN A 142 -7.20 12.47 -12.52
CA ASN A 142 -6.33 11.77 -13.45
C ASN A 142 -6.95 10.44 -13.93
N LEU A 143 -8.27 10.40 -14.10
CA LEU A 143 -8.98 9.22 -14.59
C LEU A 143 -8.51 8.86 -16.00
N ALA A 144 -8.20 7.58 -16.20
CA ALA A 144 -8.02 7.03 -17.55
C ALA A 144 -9.37 6.86 -18.25
N GLU A 145 -9.35 6.73 -19.57
CA GLU A 145 -10.56 6.49 -20.36
C GLU A 145 -11.26 5.20 -19.87
N GLY A 146 -12.55 5.32 -19.56
CA GLY A 146 -13.36 4.20 -19.06
C GLY A 146 -13.26 3.93 -17.55
N GLU A 147 -12.41 4.66 -16.80
CA GLU A 147 -12.37 4.55 -15.34
C GLU A 147 -13.53 5.31 -14.69
N VAL A 148 -14.04 4.76 -13.58
CA VAL A 148 -15.11 5.36 -12.78
C VAL A 148 -14.47 6.15 -11.63
N PRO A 149 -14.97 7.35 -11.31
CA PRO A 149 -14.50 8.13 -10.18
C PRO A 149 -14.61 7.37 -8.84
N GLU A 150 -13.67 7.62 -7.96
CA GLU A 150 -13.74 7.12 -6.58
C GLU A 150 -15.01 7.65 -5.88
N PRO A 151 -15.68 6.82 -5.10
CA PRO A 151 -16.99 7.15 -4.52
C PRO A 151 -16.89 8.29 -3.51
N MET A 152 -17.96 9.08 -3.40
CA MET A 152 -18.02 10.23 -2.49
C MET A 152 -17.80 9.86 -1.01
N ILE A 153 -18.21 8.65 -0.60
CA ILE A 153 -17.95 8.16 0.77
C ILE A 153 -16.44 8.12 1.07
N ARG A 154 -15.61 7.76 0.09
CA ARG A 154 -14.16 7.77 0.21
C ARG A 154 -13.62 9.21 0.27
N VAL A 155 -14.06 10.08 -0.62
CA VAL A 155 -13.65 11.50 -0.65
C VAL A 155 -13.95 12.18 0.70
N GLN A 156 -15.15 11.96 1.22
CA GLN A 156 -15.56 12.49 2.53
C GLN A 156 -14.76 11.86 3.67
N GLY A 157 -14.55 10.54 3.63
CA GLY A 157 -13.76 9.83 4.63
C GLY A 157 -12.32 10.34 4.70
N GLU A 158 -11.67 10.50 3.55
CA GLU A 158 -10.32 11.08 3.45
C GLU A 158 -10.28 12.51 4.02
N THR A 159 -11.25 13.35 3.66
CA THR A 159 -11.34 14.73 4.19
C THR A 159 -11.47 14.76 5.71
N GLN A 160 -12.30 13.86 6.28
CA GLN A 160 -12.47 13.76 7.73
C GLN A 160 -11.19 13.28 8.44
N VAL A 161 -10.49 12.31 7.86
CA VAL A 161 -9.23 11.81 8.41
C VAL A 161 -8.15 12.89 8.39
N VAL A 162 -8.02 13.62 7.28
CA VAL A 162 -7.07 14.74 7.17
C VAL A 162 -7.34 15.80 8.23
N ALA A 163 -8.62 16.15 8.47
CA ALA A 163 -9.00 17.14 9.48
C ALA A 163 -8.73 16.67 10.92
N ALA A 164 -8.81 15.36 11.19
CA ALA A 164 -8.65 14.79 12.53
C ALA A 164 -7.21 14.39 12.87
N ALA A 165 -6.36 14.17 11.85
CA ALA A 165 -4.98 13.74 12.06
C ALA A 165 -4.14 14.85 12.71
N THR A 166 -3.38 14.48 13.73
CA THR A 166 -2.38 15.34 14.38
C THR A 166 -1.17 15.57 13.48
N GLY A 167 -0.85 14.56 12.64
CA GLY A 167 0.22 14.63 11.65
C GLY A 167 -0.13 13.80 10.42
N LEU A 168 0.30 14.29 9.25
CA LEU A 168 0.12 13.62 7.96
C LEU A 168 1.49 13.33 7.37
N ILE A 169 1.74 12.08 7.00
CA ILE A 169 2.96 11.68 6.31
C ILE A 169 2.65 11.60 4.82
N ALA A 170 3.33 12.43 4.04
CA ALA A 170 3.33 12.40 2.59
C ALA A 170 4.61 11.72 2.07
N ASN A 171 4.47 10.83 1.09
CA ASN A 171 5.63 10.11 0.54
C ASN A 171 6.43 10.95 -0.46
N THR A 172 5.84 12.04 -0.95
CA THR A 172 6.46 12.96 -1.92
C THR A 172 5.98 14.40 -1.69
N ASP A 173 6.73 15.38 -2.17
CA ASP A 173 6.32 16.81 -2.16
C ASP A 173 5.00 17.01 -2.93
N ALA A 174 4.78 16.28 -4.02
CA ALA A 174 3.55 16.36 -4.79
C ALA A 174 2.33 15.83 -3.98
N GLU A 175 2.52 14.79 -3.17
CA GLU A 175 1.49 14.29 -2.26
C GLU A 175 1.19 15.31 -1.16
N ALA A 176 2.23 15.93 -0.57
CA ALA A 176 2.08 17.00 0.42
C ALA A 176 1.30 18.19 -0.14
N ALA A 177 1.67 18.66 -1.34
CA ALA A 177 0.96 19.74 -2.03
C ALA A 177 -0.53 19.37 -2.29
N SER A 178 -0.81 18.12 -2.64
CA SER A 178 -2.17 17.64 -2.86
C SER A 178 -2.98 17.58 -1.55
N LEU A 179 -2.38 17.18 -0.44
CA LEU A 179 -3.03 17.20 0.88
C LEU A 179 -3.46 18.63 1.27
N VAL A 180 -2.59 19.60 1.06
CA VAL A 180 -2.89 21.01 1.35
C VAL A 180 -3.96 21.54 0.38
N SER A 181 -3.75 21.40 -0.92
CA SER A 181 -4.61 22.05 -1.94
C SER A 181 -5.97 21.37 -2.12
N LEU A 182 -6.03 20.05 -2.03
CA LEU A 182 -7.26 19.29 -2.31
C LEU A 182 -8.04 18.91 -1.04
N TYR A 183 -7.36 18.75 0.10
CA TYR A 183 -8.00 18.31 1.35
C TYR A 183 -7.95 19.34 2.46
N SER A 184 -7.40 20.53 2.20
CA SER A 184 -7.26 21.63 3.16
C SER A 184 -6.47 21.25 4.41
N ALA A 185 -5.48 20.36 4.26
CA ALA A 185 -4.57 20.02 5.35
C ALA A 185 -3.82 21.27 5.83
N CYS A 186 -3.62 21.40 7.14
CA CYS A 186 -2.74 22.42 7.69
C CYS A 186 -1.29 22.12 7.26
N PRO A 187 -0.59 23.02 6.58
CA PRO A 187 0.78 22.76 6.10
C PRO A 187 1.75 22.34 7.21
N ASP A 188 1.60 22.88 8.41
CA ASP A 188 2.45 22.57 9.56
C ASP A 188 2.30 21.14 10.05
N ASN A 189 1.18 20.48 9.73
CA ASN A 189 0.90 19.08 10.08
C ASN A 189 1.29 18.10 8.97
N VAL A 190 1.78 18.58 7.81
CA VAL A 190 2.16 17.72 6.68
C VAL A 190 3.68 17.57 6.62
N HIS A 191 4.14 16.34 6.76
CA HIS A 191 5.56 16.00 6.76
C HIS A 191 5.91 15.11 5.59
N VAL A 192 6.89 15.49 4.79
CA VAL A 192 7.38 14.68 3.66
C VAL A 192 8.41 13.69 4.18
N VAL A 193 8.09 12.40 4.07
CA VAL A 193 8.99 11.29 4.42
C VAL A 193 9.02 10.34 3.23
N SER A 194 10.06 10.42 2.41
CA SER A 194 10.21 9.55 1.25
C SER A 194 10.37 8.09 1.67
N PRO A 195 9.68 7.16 0.98
CA PRO A 195 9.87 5.73 1.23
C PRO A 195 11.33 5.31 1.05
N GLY A 196 11.80 4.45 1.96
CA GLY A 196 13.11 3.87 1.86
C GLY A 196 13.13 2.62 0.96
N VAL A 197 14.33 2.06 0.79
CA VAL A 197 14.56 0.78 0.14
C VAL A 197 15.57 -0.03 0.96
N ASP A 198 15.39 -1.34 1.01
CA ASP A 198 16.37 -2.23 1.63
C ASP A 198 17.63 -2.34 0.77
N LEU A 199 18.68 -1.65 1.17
CA LEU A 199 19.97 -1.63 0.46
C LEU A 199 20.77 -2.93 0.60
N TYR A 200 20.39 -3.83 1.50
CA TYR A 200 21.00 -5.16 1.58
C TYR A 200 20.45 -6.10 0.52
N THR A 201 19.15 -6.03 0.25
CA THR A 201 18.47 -6.81 -0.78
C THR A 201 18.67 -6.19 -2.16
N PHE A 202 18.48 -4.86 -2.27
CA PHE A 202 18.57 -4.12 -3.54
C PHE A 202 19.95 -3.48 -3.70
N THR A 203 20.93 -4.31 -4.01
CA THR A 203 22.31 -3.88 -4.26
C THR A 203 22.62 -3.88 -5.75
N ALA A 204 23.74 -3.24 -6.14
CA ALA A 204 24.27 -3.39 -7.50
C ALA A 204 24.74 -4.82 -7.79
N GLY A 205 24.92 -5.65 -6.76
CA GLY A 205 25.25 -7.06 -6.86
C GLY A 205 26.51 -7.35 -7.66
N ALA A 206 26.55 -8.51 -8.30
CA ALA A 206 27.62 -8.93 -9.20
C ALA A 206 27.55 -8.24 -10.59
N GLY A 207 26.61 -7.29 -10.76
CA GLY A 207 26.43 -6.50 -11.96
C GLY A 207 25.54 -7.17 -13.02
N ARG A 208 25.33 -6.42 -14.11
CA ARG A 208 24.39 -6.75 -15.19
C ARG A 208 24.62 -8.13 -15.83
N ALA A 209 25.87 -8.51 -16.05
CA ALA A 209 26.19 -9.76 -16.74
C ALA A 209 25.76 -10.97 -15.92
N ALA A 210 26.13 -11.00 -14.63
CA ALA A 210 25.77 -12.09 -13.73
C ALA A 210 24.23 -12.14 -13.50
N ALA A 211 23.58 -10.99 -13.35
CA ALA A 211 22.13 -10.95 -13.21
C ALA A 211 21.40 -11.53 -14.42
N ARG A 212 21.88 -11.23 -15.65
CA ARG A 212 21.31 -11.79 -16.88
C ARG A 212 21.50 -13.30 -16.99
N GLU A 213 22.65 -13.81 -16.56
CA GLU A 213 22.92 -15.24 -16.53
C GLU A 213 21.93 -15.97 -15.60
N VAL A 214 21.71 -15.44 -14.40
CA VAL A 214 20.77 -16.00 -13.41
C VAL A 214 19.35 -16.11 -13.95
N VAL A 215 18.89 -15.10 -14.70
CA VAL A 215 17.52 -15.07 -15.26
C VAL A 215 17.45 -15.60 -16.71
N GLY A 216 18.53 -16.16 -17.26
CA GLY A 216 18.55 -16.76 -18.59
C GLY A 216 18.44 -15.77 -19.75
N LEU A 217 18.86 -14.51 -19.57
CA LEU A 217 18.84 -13.49 -20.61
C LEU A 217 20.16 -13.38 -21.37
N ALA A 218 20.09 -13.25 -22.69
CA ALA A 218 21.27 -13.01 -23.51
C ALA A 218 21.98 -11.70 -23.11
N GLN A 219 23.31 -11.68 -23.17
CA GLN A 219 24.10 -10.52 -22.73
C GLN A 219 23.88 -9.28 -23.61
N ASP A 220 23.53 -9.47 -24.87
CA ASP A 220 23.27 -8.42 -25.86
C ASP A 220 21.78 -8.12 -26.04
N ALA A 221 20.89 -8.77 -25.26
CA ALA A 221 19.45 -8.50 -25.31
C ALA A 221 19.11 -7.06 -24.92
N LEU A 222 18.19 -6.46 -25.65
CA LEU A 222 17.51 -5.21 -25.26
C LEU A 222 16.32 -5.59 -24.39
N VAL A 223 16.46 -5.38 -23.08
CA VAL A 223 15.44 -5.79 -22.10
C VAL A 223 14.64 -4.59 -21.65
N ILE A 224 13.32 -4.66 -21.80
CA ILE A 224 12.37 -3.70 -21.26
C ILE A 224 11.53 -4.45 -20.24
N THR A 225 11.46 -3.92 -19.01
CA THR A 225 10.77 -4.61 -17.91
C THR A 225 9.70 -3.72 -17.30
N PHE A 226 8.49 -4.25 -17.22
CA PHE A 226 7.41 -3.73 -16.38
C PHE A 226 7.39 -4.53 -15.07
N VAL A 227 7.30 -3.84 -13.94
CA VAL A 227 7.12 -4.46 -12.61
C VAL A 227 5.96 -3.80 -11.92
N GLY A 228 4.93 -4.56 -11.57
CA GLY A 228 3.77 -4.03 -10.86
C GLY A 228 2.53 -4.90 -11.02
N ARG A 229 1.47 -4.55 -10.29
CA ARG A 229 0.17 -5.21 -10.47
C ARG A 229 -0.34 -4.97 -11.89
N ILE A 230 -0.89 -6.01 -12.51
CA ILE A 230 -1.44 -5.93 -13.86
C ILE A 230 -2.82 -5.27 -13.76
N GLN A 231 -2.83 -3.97 -14.01
CA GLN A 231 -4.00 -3.10 -13.95
C GLN A 231 -3.89 -2.04 -15.06
N PRO A 232 -5.01 -1.62 -15.72
CA PRO A 232 -4.96 -0.68 -16.84
C PRO A 232 -4.18 0.60 -16.53
N HIS A 233 -4.42 1.25 -15.40
CA HIS A 233 -3.75 2.49 -14.99
C HIS A 233 -2.24 2.34 -14.69
N LYS A 234 -1.73 1.11 -14.56
CA LYS A 234 -0.28 0.83 -14.45
C LYS A 234 0.40 0.75 -15.81
N GLY A 235 -0.36 0.63 -16.88
CA GLY A 235 0.11 0.75 -18.25
C GLY A 235 0.85 -0.46 -18.84
N PRO A 236 0.60 -1.73 -18.44
CA PRO A 236 1.27 -2.87 -19.11
C PRO A 236 0.91 -2.96 -20.59
N GLU A 237 -0.34 -2.66 -20.97
CA GLU A 237 -0.77 -2.59 -22.37
C GLU A 237 -0.04 -1.49 -23.15
N LEU A 238 0.16 -0.33 -22.52
CA LEU A 238 0.90 0.77 -23.15
C LEU A 238 2.34 0.33 -23.49
N LEU A 239 2.98 -0.43 -22.59
CA LEU A 239 4.31 -1.00 -22.88
C LEU A 239 4.29 -1.92 -24.07
N ILE A 240 3.32 -2.84 -24.17
CA ILE A 240 3.19 -3.78 -25.30
C ILE A 240 2.97 -3.01 -26.60
N ARG A 241 2.06 -2.04 -26.63
CA ARG A 241 1.81 -1.20 -27.82
C ARG A 241 3.04 -0.41 -28.23
N ALA A 242 3.70 0.26 -27.29
CA ALA A 242 4.93 1.01 -27.57
C ALA A 242 6.04 0.12 -28.13
N THR A 243 6.18 -1.10 -27.59
CA THR A 243 7.14 -2.10 -28.09
C THR A 243 6.78 -2.55 -29.49
N SER A 244 5.50 -2.77 -29.79
CA SER A 244 5.03 -3.12 -31.14
C SER A 244 5.38 -2.02 -32.13
N GLU A 245 5.10 -0.76 -31.80
CA GLU A 245 5.46 0.38 -32.67
C GLU A 245 6.98 0.52 -32.85
N MET A 246 7.75 0.30 -31.81
CA MET A 246 9.22 0.31 -31.88
C MET A 246 9.74 -0.76 -32.86
N ILE A 247 9.16 -1.96 -32.85
CA ILE A 247 9.54 -3.03 -33.78
C ILE A 247 9.13 -2.69 -35.22
N LYS A 248 7.96 -2.07 -35.43
CA LYS A 248 7.53 -1.62 -36.78
C LYS A 248 8.51 -0.61 -37.38
N HIS A 249 8.98 0.34 -36.58
CA HIS A 249 9.93 1.36 -37.02
C HIS A 249 11.37 0.86 -37.12
N SER A 250 11.72 -0.17 -36.36
CA SER A 250 13.06 -0.71 -36.26
C SER A 250 13.04 -2.25 -36.18
N PRO A 251 12.68 -2.94 -37.28
CA PRO A 251 12.53 -4.41 -37.32
C PRO A 251 13.76 -5.19 -36.90
N GLN A 252 14.95 -4.60 -37.07
CA GLN A 252 16.25 -5.19 -36.68
C GLN A 252 16.40 -5.40 -35.17
N LEU A 253 15.57 -4.73 -34.35
CA LEU A 253 15.59 -4.89 -32.88
C LEU A 253 14.91 -6.18 -32.43
N ARG A 254 13.96 -6.70 -33.23
CA ARG A 254 13.11 -7.84 -32.84
C ARG A 254 13.89 -9.06 -32.32
N PRO A 255 15.01 -9.50 -32.96
CA PRO A 255 15.76 -10.68 -32.50
C PRO A 255 16.41 -10.52 -31.12
N LYS A 256 16.64 -9.26 -30.68
CA LYS A 256 17.34 -8.95 -29.43
C LYS A 256 16.38 -8.41 -28.35
N LEU A 257 15.14 -8.12 -28.71
CA LEU A 257 14.19 -7.48 -27.80
C LEU A 257 13.52 -8.52 -26.90
N VAL A 258 13.59 -8.29 -25.61
CA VAL A 258 12.88 -9.06 -24.57
C VAL A 258 12.02 -8.10 -23.77
N VAL A 259 10.72 -8.39 -23.67
CA VAL A 259 9.79 -7.65 -22.83
C VAL A 259 9.37 -8.53 -21.67
N ASN A 260 9.69 -8.10 -20.46
CA ASN A 260 9.29 -8.78 -19.23
C ASN A 260 8.11 -8.04 -18.58
N ILE A 261 7.02 -8.74 -18.33
CA ILE A 261 5.91 -8.22 -17.53
C ILE A 261 5.85 -9.05 -16.23
N ILE A 262 6.26 -8.43 -15.13
CA ILE A 262 6.36 -9.07 -13.82
C ILE A 262 5.30 -8.50 -12.90
N GLY A 263 4.37 -9.36 -12.47
CA GLY A 263 3.28 -9.01 -11.57
C GLY A 263 2.10 -9.97 -11.66
N GLY A 264 1.18 -9.82 -10.75
CA GLY A 264 -0.03 -10.61 -10.67
C GLY A 264 -1.29 -9.83 -11.04
N ALA A 265 -2.38 -10.57 -11.28
CA ALA A 265 -3.72 -10.01 -11.40
C ALA A 265 -4.14 -9.38 -10.08
N SER A 266 -4.86 -8.27 -10.13
CA SER A 266 -5.31 -7.55 -8.94
C SER A 266 -6.73 -6.99 -9.12
N GLY A 267 -7.47 -6.97 -8.02
CA GLY A 267 -8.87 -6.53 -8.02
C GLY A 267 -9.84 -7.56 -8.61
N ALA A 268 -11.02 -7.12 -8.98
CA ALA A 268 -12.07 -7.96 -9.55
C ALA A 268 -11.78 -8.43 -10.99
N ASN A 269 -10.79 -7.83 -11.66
CA ASN A 269 -10.51 -8.08 -13.08
C ASN A 269 -9.29 -8.99 -13.27
N THR A 270 -9.49 -10.29 -13.04
CA THR A 270 -8.46 -11.33 -13.31
C THR A 270 -8.27 -11.61 -14.81
N SER A 271 -9.22 -11.19 -15.66
CA SER A 271 -9.17 -11.39 -17.11
C SER A 271 -8.13 -10.53 -17.82
N GLU A 272 -7.62 -9.47 -17.18
CA GLU A 272 -6.64 -8.56 -17.79
C GLU A 272 -5.32 -9.29 -18.14
N VAL A 273 -4.90 -10.24 -17.33
CA VAL A 273 -3.70 -11.05 -17.62
C VAL A 273 -3.87 -11.88 -18.89
N GLU A 274 -5.04 -12.50 -19.05
CA GLU A 274 -5.32 -13.31 -20.26
C GLU A 274 -5.46 -12.41 -21.51
N ARG A 275 -6.13 -11.28 -21.37
CA ARG A 275 -6.25 -10.29 -22.46
C ARG A 275 -4.88 -9.77 -22.95
N LEU A 276 -3.90 -9.62 -22.06
CA LEU A 276 -2.56 -9.18 -22.45
C LEU A 276 -1.70 -10.27 -23.11
N LYS A 277 -2.12 -11.54 -23.02
CA LYS A 277 -1.45 -12.67 -23.71
C LYS A 277 -1.94 -12.87 -25.14
N GLU A 278 -3.14 -12.37 -25.49
CA GLU A 278 -3.71 -12.34 -26.84
C GLU A 278 -3.12 -11.21 -27.70
#